data_bca9b6f5b91fa31a9ae2c6ad7d4e352d
#
_entry.id   bca9b6f5b91fa31a9ae2c6ad7d4e352d
#
_cell.length_a   1.000
_cell.length_b   1.000
_cell.length_c   1.000
_cell.angle_alpha   90.00
_cell.angle_beta   90.00
_cell.angle_gamma   90.00
#
_symmetry.space_group_name_H-M   'P 1'
#
loop_
_entity.id
_entity.type
_entity.pdbx_description
1 polymer ?
#
loop_
_entity_poly.entity_id
_entity_poly.type
_entity_poly.pdbx_seq_one_letter_code
_entity_poly.pdbx_strand_id
1 'polypeptide(L)'
;LVGSEMCIRDRYVCEMARKLQNGAEISHVIQEFEAQMDKMEIVLGPYSLKQMKKSGRISAAAAVMGELMGIRPIITLIDGKTRVESKVRGDDKVIPAMIDLCKKRTEGVEDFDYMIGHTSIPQAAELEKACRKAFGKAPLTTFNLGGVVSANTGPDTLALVYVGKPRD
;
A
#
# COMPACT_ATOMS: atom_id res chain seq x y z
N LEU A 1 -2.87 9.77 -14.78
CA LEU A 1 -2.35 9.59 -13.42
C LEU A 1 -3.17 8.51 -12.73
N VAL A 2 -2.53 7.42 -12.45
CA VAL A 2 -3.19 6.20 -12.01
C VAL A 2 -3.38 6.22 -10.51
N GLY A 3 -4.51 5.78 -10.06
CA GLY A 3 -5.00 5.82 -8.71
C GLY A 3 -4.17 5.25 -7.56
N SER A 4 -2.98 4.76 -7.82
CA SER A 4 -1.99 4.45 -6.79
C SER A 4 -1.46 5.71 -6.11
N GLU A 5 -1.46 6.82 -6.84
CA GLU A 5 -1.09 8.12 -6.30
C GLU A 5 -2.15 8.64 -5.32
N MET A 6 -3.38 8.18 -5.43
CA MET A 6 -4.46 8.64 -4.56
C MET A 6 -4.25 8.19 -3.11
N CYS A 7 -3.89 6.94 -2.85
CA CYS A 7 -3.66 6.46 -1.48
C CYS A 7 -2.47 7.16 -0.82
N ILE A 8 -1.41 7.36 -1.57
CA ILE A 8 -0.22 8.10 -1.12
C ILE A 8 -0.59 9.57 -0.89
N ARG A 9 -1.28 10.21 -1.85
CA ARG A 9 -1.74 11.58 -1.73
C ARG A 9 -2.69 11.78 -0.56
N ASP A 10 -3.64 10.87 -0.35
CA ASP A 10 -4.61 10.96 0.74
C ASP A 10 -3.92 10.91 2.11
N ARG A 11 -2.87 10.10 2.24
CA ARG A 11 -2.02 10.12 3.44
C ARG A 11 -1.40 11.50 3.67
N TYR A 12 -0.77 12.08 2.65
CA TYR A 12 -0.17 13.42 2.77
C TYR A 12 -1.21 14.46 3.18
N VAL A 13 -2.36 14.49 2.52
CA VAL A 13 -3.43 15.45 2.82
C VAL A 13 -3.90 15.32 4.27
N CYS A 14 -4.15 14.11 4.75
CA CYS A 14 -4.59 13.88 6.12
C CYS A 14 -3.53 14.32 7.15
N GLU A 15 -2.28 14.00 6.89
CA GLU A 15 -1.19 14.30 7.81
C GLU A 15 -0.86 15.80 7.81
N MET A 16 -0.81 16.45 6.63
CA MET A 16 -0.67 17.90 6.51
C MET A 16 -1.80 18.63 7.22
N ALA A 17 -3.06 18.23 6.99
CA ALA A 17 -4.20 18.85 7.65
C ALA A 17 -4.11 18.74 9.17
N ARG A 18 -3.73 17.58 9.70
CA ARG A 18 -3.54 17.39 11.14
C ARG A 18 -2.44 18.29 11.72
N LYS A 19 -1.32 18.44 11.03
CA LYS A 19 -0.22 19.30 11.47
C LYS A 19 -0.64 20.77 11.48
N LEU A 20 -1.31 21.22 10.43
CA LEU A 20 -1.83 22.59 10.33
C LEU A 20 -2.88 22.89 11.40
N GLN A 21 -3.80 21.95 11.69
CA GLN A 21 -4.77 22.05 12.77
C GLN A 21 -4.11 22.15 14.16
N ASN A 22 -2.94 21.53 14.32
CA ASN A 22 -2.13 21.63 15.55
C ASN A 22 -1.22 22.86 15.58
N GLY A 23 -1.38 23.80 14.65
CA GLY A 23 -0.67 25.08 14.66
C GLY A 23 0.71 25.07 13.99
N ALA A 24 1.05 24.02 13.23
CA ALA A 24 2.30 23.99 12.47
C ALA A 24 2.25 25.04 11.34
N GLU A 25 3.40 25.67 11.07
CA GLU A 25 3.51 26.68 10.02
C GLU A 25 3.51 25.99 8.62
N ILE A 26 2.77 26.54 7.66
CA ILE A 26 2.48 25.90 6.37
C ILE A 26 3.76 25.65 5.55
N SER A 27 4.70 26.56 5.53
CA SER A 27 5.96 26.41 4.78
C SER A 27 6.80 25.25 5.34
N HIS A 28 6.84 25.11 6.67
CA HIS A 28 7.53 24.02 7.34
C HIS A 28 6.88 22.66 7.02
N VAL A 29 5.53 22.60 7.03
CA VAL A 29 4.79 21.38 6.67
C VAL A 29 5.07 20.98 5.23
N ILE A 30 5.08 21.94 4.29
CA ILE A 30 5.39 21.65 2.87
C ILE A 30 6.80 21.07 2.71
N GLN A 31 7.81 21.73 3.29
CA GLN A 31 9.21 21.26 3.21
C GLN A 31 9.40 19.86 3.78
N GLU A 32 8.76 19.57 4.90
CA GLU A 32 8.82 18.25 5.53
C GLU A 32 8.22 17.15 4.61
N PHE A 33 7.09 17.46 3.96
CA PHE A 33 6.46 16.50 3.05
C PHE A 33 7.22 16.34 1.74
N GLU A 34 7.78 17.39 1.18
CA GLU A 34 8.67 17.28 0.01
C GLU A 34 9.87 16.37 0.30
N ALA A 35 10.47 16.48 1.48
CA ALA A 35 11.58 15.63 1.91
C ALA A 35 11.19 14.15 2.14
N GLN A 36 9.88 13.86 2.25
CA GLN A 36 9.37 12.50 2.46
C GLN A 36 8.80 11.84 1.19
N MET A 37 8.63 12.59 0.09
CA MET A 37 7.97 12.07 -1.11
C MET A 37 8.63 10.80 -1.67
N ASP A 38 9.96 10.73 -1.64
CA ASP A 38 10.72 9.57 -2.13
C ASP A 38 10.67 8.36 -1.18
N LYS A 39 10.18 8.55 0.04
CA LYS A 39 10.11 7.51 1.08
C LYS A 39 8.73 6.88 1.19
N MET A 40 7.72 7.47 0.52
CA MET A 40 6.37 6.95 0.58
C MET A 40 6.24 5.64 -0.20
N GLU A 41 5.75 4.62 0.48
CA GLU A 41 5.61 3.28 -0.05
C GLU A 41 4.14 2.83 -0.05
N ILE A 42 3.79 2.05 -1.04
CA ILE A 42 2.55 1.28 -1.07
C ILE A 42 2.84 -0.19 -1.37
N VAL A 43 2.26 -1.07 -0.59
CA VAL A 43 2.26 -2.51 -0.83
C VAL A 43 0.84 -2.95 -1.12
N LEU A 44 0.63 -3.57 -2.26
CA LEU A 44 -0.64 -4.12 -2.68
C LEU A 44 -0.62 -5.65 -2.60
N GLY A 45 -1.67 -6.22 -2.03
CA GLY A 45 -1.94 -7.65 -1.98
C GLY A 45 -3.25 -7.98 -2.68
N PRO A 46 -3.26 -8.08 -4.03
CA PRO A 46 -4.46 -8.48 -4.76
C PRO A 46 -4.68 -9.99 -4.66
N TYR A 47 -5.92 -10.39 -4.38
CA TYR A 47 -6.35 -11.80 -4.39
C TYR A 47 -6.76 -12.27 -5.79
N SER A 48 -6.93 -11.34 -6.74
CA SER A 48 -7.20 -11.63 -8.16
C SER A 48 -6.42 -10.68 -9.06
N LEU A 49 -5.83 -11.22 -10.13
CA LEU A 49 -5.07 -10.46 -11.11
C LEU A 49 -5.87 -10.11 -12.37
N LYS A 50 -7.12 -10.57 -12.46
CA LYS A 50 -7.95 -10.39 -13.67
C LYS A 50 -8.08 -8.94 -14.08
N GLN A 51 -8.34 -8.05 -13.14
CA GLN A 51 -8.53 -6.63 -13.42
C GLN A 51 -7.22 -5.93 -13.72
N MET A 52 -6.15 -6.23 -13.01
CA MET A 52 -4.81 -5.66 -13.27
C MET A 52 -4.30 -6.04 -14.67
N LYS A 53 -4.60 -7.26 -15.12
CA LYS A 53 -4.31 -7.70 -16.49
C LYS A 53 -5.10 -6.89 -17.53
N LYS A 54 -6.41 -6.72 -17.31
CA LYS A 54 -7.27 -5.94 -18.21
C LYS A 54 -6.85 -4.47 -18.31
N SER A 55 -6.46 -3.88 -17.19
CA SER A 55 -6.04 -2.47 -17.12
C SER A 55 -4.58 -2.25 -17.56
N GLY A 56 -3.85 -3.31 -17.91
CA GLY A 56 -2.45 -3.21 -18.33
C GLY A 56 -1.46 -2.84 -17.20
N ARG A 57 -1.85 -3.02 -15.94
CA ARG A 57 -1.01 -2.70 -14.76
C ARG A 57 -0.12 -3.85 -14.33
N ILE A 58 -0.29 -5.01 -14.94
CA ILE A 58 0.59 -6.15 -14.78
C ILE A 58 0.86 -6.78 -16.15
N SER A 59 2.08 -7.24 -16.39
CA SER A 59 2.40 -7.89 -17.67
C SER A 59 1.59 -9.18 -17.84
N ALA A 60 1.27 -9.52 -19.08
CA ALA A 60 0.52 -10.75 -19.38
C ALA A 60 1.23 -12.00 -18.84
N ALA A 61 2.57 -12.04 -18.88
CA ALA A 61 3.37 -13.14 -18.35
C ALA A 61 3.25 -13.27 -16.83
N ALA A 62 3.24 -12.15 -16.09
CA ALA A 62 3.06 -12.16 -14.65
C ALA A 62 1.63 -12.56 -14.24
N ALA A 63 0.63 -12.21 -15.06
CA ALA A 63 -0.77 -12.56 -14.80
C ALA A 63 -1.08 -14.04 -15.05
N VAL A 64 -0.49 -14.65 -16.10
CA VAL A 64 -0.69 -16.08 -16.42
C VAL A 64 -0.16 -16.97 -15.30
N MET A 65 0.96 -16.62 -14.68
CA MET A 65 1.49 -17.39 -13.55
C MET A 65 0.61 -17.31 -12.29
N GLY A 66 -0.14 -16.21 -12.11
CA GLY A 66 -0.99 -16.03 -10.93
C GLY A 66 -2.29 -16.83 -10.94
N GLU A 67 -2.89 -17.04 -12.13
CA GLU A 67 -4.18 -17.74 -12.25
C GLU A 67 -4.05 -19.26 -12.10
N LEU A 68 -2.91 -19.83 -12.49
CA LEU A 68 -2.77 -21.27 -12.66
C LEU A 68 -2.56 -22.08 -11.38
N MET A 69 -2.18 -21.48 -10.24
CA MET A 69 -1.80 -22.30 -9.05
C MET A 69 -2.03 -21.62 -7.69
N GLY A 70 -2.99 -20.71 -7.57
CA GLY A 70 -3.22 -20.00 -6.30
C GLY A 70 -2.03 -19.10 -5.91
N ILE A 71 -1.27 -18.61 -6.88
CA ILE A 71 -0.16 -17.69 -6.67
C ILE A 71 -0.73 -16.27 -6.53
N ARG A 72 -0.32 -15.59 -5.46
CA ARG A 72 -0.68 -14.20 -5.17
C ARG A 72 0.58 -13.33 -5.20
N PRO A 73 0.64 -12.30 -6.04
CA PRO A 73 1.76 -11.38 -6.04
C PRO A 73 1.62 -10.35 -4.93
N ILE A 74 2.75 -9.95 -4.37
CA ILE A 74 2.88 -8.75 -3.56
C ILE A 74 3.49 -7.68 -4.47
N ILE A 75 2.79 -6.57 -4.61
CA ILE A 75 3.09 -5.54 -5.61
C ILE A 75 3.40 -4.22 -4.91
N THR A 76 4.39 -3.52 -5.42
CA THR A 76 4.71 -2.14 -5.02
C THR A 76 4.64 -1.21 -6.21
N LEU A 77 4.75 0.09 -5.94
CA LEU A 77 4.90 1.11 -6.96
C LEU A 77 6.30 1.73 -6.87
N ILE A 78 6.99 1.75 -8.00
CA ILE A 78 8.27 2.44 -8.16
C ILE A 78 8.14 3.31 -9.40
N ASP A 79 8.39 4.59 -9.24
CA ASP A 79 8.30 5.60 -10.33
C ASP A 79 6.96 5.54 -11.08
N GLY A 80 5.86 5.40 -10.34
CA GLY A 80 4.51 5.31 -10.90
C GLY A 80 4.20 4.00 -11.63
N LYS A 81 5.12 3.02 -11.60
CA LYS A 81 4.93 1.70 -12.23
C LYS A 81 4.76 0.60 -11.19
N THR A 82 3.88 -0.34 -11.48
CA THR A 82 3.70 -1.54 -10.67
C THR A 82 4.89 -2.49 -10.81
N ARG A 83 5.42 -2.95 -9.69
CA ARG A 83 6.49 -3.95 -9.61
C ARG A 83 6.05 -5.11 -8.73
N VAL A 84 6.26 -6.34 -9.20
CA VAL A 84 6.06 -7.55 -8.39
C VAL A 84 7.30 -7.78 -7.54
N GLU A 85 7.18 -7.58 -6.23
CA GLU A 85 8.27 -7.76 -5.28
C GLU A 85 8.45 -9.22 -4.87
N SER A 86 7.35 -9.91 -4.65
CA SER A 86 7.34 -11.32 -4.31
C SER A 86 6.07 -12.01 -4.76
N LYS A 87 6.07 -13.33 -4.69
CA LYS A 87 4.92 -14.18 -5.01
C LYS A 87 4.75 -15.18 -3.88
N VAL A 88 3.53 -15.31 -3.38
CA VAL A 88 3.17 -16.29 -2.37
C VAL A 88 2.14 -17.28 -2.90
N ARG A 89 2.07 -18.46 -2.32
CA ARG A 89 1.09 -19.46 -2.69
C ARG A 89 0.05 -19.61 -1.59
N GLY A 90 -1.21 -19.40 -1.94
CA GLY A 90 -2.34 -19.42 -1.03
C GLY A 90 -2.72 -18.01 -0.53
N ASP A 91 -4.01 -17.84 -0.28
CA ASP A 91 -4.57 -16.57 0.18
C ASP A 91 -4.13 -16.22 1.61
N ASP A 92 -3.91 -17.24 2.44
CA ASP A 92 -3.41 -17.12 3.81
C ASP A 92 -1.99 -16.51 3.92
N LYS A 93 -1.23 -16.51 2.84
CA LYS A 93 0.14 -15.97 2.80
C LYS A 93 0.22 -14.51 2.38
N VAL A 94 -0.87 -13.93 1.86
CA VAL A 94 -0.86 -12.54 1.36
C VAL A 94 -0.57 -11.55 2.48
N ILE A 95 -1.35 -11.60 3.56
CA ILE A 95 -1.20 -10.68 4.70
C ILE A 95 0.18 -10.79 5.37
N PRO A 96 0.68 -12.00 5.72
CA PRO A 96 2.04 -12.14 6.23
C PRO A 96 3.10 -11.53 5.32
N ALA A 97 3.05 -11.80 4.03
CA ALA A 97 4.03 -11.29 3.08
C ALA A 97 3.99 -9.76 2.91
N MET A 98 2.81 -9.15 2.97
CA MET A 98 2.67 -7.68 2.98
C MET A 98 3.33 -7.07 4.21
N ILE A 99 3.12 -7.67 5.38
CA ILE A 99 3.69 -7.22 6.65
C ILE A 99 5.21 -7.40 6.65
N ASP A 100 5.71 -8.53 6.19
CA ASP A 100 7.15 -8.81 6.13
C ASP A 100 7.88 -7.82 5.21
N LEU A 101 7.27 -7.50 4.06
CA LEU A 101 7.83 -6.49 3.15
C LEU A 101 7.83 -5.10 3.80
N CYS A 102 6.73 -4.73 4.47
CA CYS A 102 6.64 -3.47 5.20
C CYS A 102 7.73 -3.38 6.29
N LYS A 103 7.89 -4.42 7.13
CA LYS A 103 8.94 -4.48 8.15
C LYS A 103 10.34 -4.30 7.56
N LYS A 104 10.64 -5.00 6.48
CA LYS A 104 11.93 -4.90 5.80
C LYS A 104 12.21 -3.46 5.33
N ARG A 105 11.20 -2.78 4.81
CA ARG A 105 11.32 -1.43 4.26
C ARG A 105 11.26 -0.32 5.30
N THR A 106 10.76 -0.62 6.50
CA THR A 106 10.73 0.30 7.66
C THR A 106 11.79 0.00 8.71
N GLU A 107 12.67 -0.97 8.48
CA GLU A 107 13.74 -1.32 9.41
C GLU A 107 14.66 -0.12 9.68
N GLY A 108 14.78 0.29 10.95
CA GLY A 108 15.52 1.49 11.36
C GLY A 108 14.80 2.82 11.11
N VAL A 109 13.54 2.80 10.69
CA VAL A 109 12.67 3.98 10.66
C VAL A 109 11.95 4.05 12.00
N GLU A 110 12.31 5.03 12.83
CA GLU A 110 11.64 5.28 14.09
C GLU A 110 10.25 5.88 13.84
N ASP A 111 9.27 5.46 14.64
CA ASP A 111 7.90 5.99 14.64
C ASP A 111 7.20 6.04 13.27
N PHE A 112 7.48 5.04 12.40
CA PHE A 112 6.74 4.98 11.15
C PHE A 112 5.24 4.77 11.40
N ASP A 113 4.44 5.51 10.68
CA ASP A 113 3.00 5.34 10.65
C ASP A 113 2.54 4.63 9.39
N TYR A 114 1.39 3.96 9.47
CA TYR A 114 0.83 3.25 8.34
C TYR A 114 -0.69 3.44 8.24
N MET A 115 -1.20 3.25 7.03
CA MET A 115 -2.62 3.22 6.73
C MET A 115 -2.97 1.91 6.01
N ILE A 116 -4.21 1.48 6.13
CA ILE A 116 -4.74 0.30 5.46
C ILE A 116 -5.78 0.73 4.43
N GLY A 117 -5.56 0.35 3.17
CA GLY A 117 -6.53 0.47 2.10
C GLY A 117 -7.13 -0.88 1.74
N HIS A 118 -8.41 -0.91 1.33
CA HIS A 118 -9.07 -2.15 0.90
C HIS A 118 -10.20 -1.86 -0.10
N THR A 119 -10.63 -2.88 -0.80
CA THR A 119 -11.78 -2.84 -1.71
C THR A 119 -13.03 -3.48 -1.06
N SER A 120 -13.31 -3.13 0.21
CA SER A 120 -14.47 -3.63 0.98
C SER A 120 -14.52 -5.15 1.16
N ILE A 121 -13.36 -5.78 1.36
CA ILE A 121 -13.24 -7.23 1.54
C ILE A 121 -13.08 -7.63 3.02
N PRO A 122 -13.56 -8.81 3.42
CA PRO A 122 -13.47 -9.29 4.81
C PRO A 122 -12.04 -9.33 5.37
N GLN A 123 -11.07 -9.62 4.52
CA GLN A 123 -9.65 -9.68 4.87
C GLN A 123 -9.06 -8.35 5.36
N ALA A 124 -9.77 -7.24 5.17
CA ALA A 124 -9.34 -5.94 5.69
C ALA A 124 -9.23 -5.93 7.23
N ALA A 125 -10.19 -6.53 7.93
CA ALA A 125 -10.16 -6.65 9.38
C ALA A 125 -9.05 -7.59 9.86
N GLU A 126 -8.77 -8.64 9.09
CA GLU A 126 -7.66 -9.56 9.38
C GLU A 126 -6.31 -8.85 9.20
N LEU A 127 -6.13 -8.08 8.12
CA LEU A 127 -4.94 -7.28 7.90
C LEU A 127 -4.74 -6.28 9.04
N GLU A 128 -5.78 -5.57 9.46
CA GLU A 128 -5.67 -4.60 10.57
C GLU A 128 -5.24 -5.30 11.87
N LYS A 129 -5.86 -6.41 12.22
CA LYS A 129 -5.48 -7.20 13.41
C LYS A 129 -4.02 -7.67 13.33
N ALA A 130 -3.60 -8.16 12.18
CA ALA A 130 -2.24 -8.64 11.96
C ALA A 130 -1.21 -7.50 12.03
N CYS A 131 -1.51 -6.33 11.45
CA CYS A 131 -0.66 -5.13 11.51
C CYS A 131 -0.55 -4.62 12.95
N ARG A 132 -1.64 -4.51 13.71
CA ARG A 132 -1.60 -4.12 15.12
C ARG A 132 -0.70 -5.03 15.94
N LYS A 133 -0.76 -6.33 15.71
CA LYS A 133 0.12 -7.32 16.37
C LYS A 133 1.58 -7.16 15.92
N ALA A 134 1.82 -6.93 14.63
CA ALA A 134 3.16 -6.89 14.05
C ALA A 134 3.92 -5.61 14.35
N PHE A 135 3.22 -4.47 14.43
CA PHE A 135 3.80 -3.13 14.58
C PHE A 135 3.56 -2.52 15.97
N GLY A 136 2.76 -3.16 16.83
CA GLY A 136 2.49 -2.70 18.19
C GLY A 136 1.61 -1.45 18.28
N LYS A 137 1.06 -0.97 17.16
CA LYS A 137 0.22 0.23 17.09
C LYS A 137 -0.93 0.11 16.08
N ALA A 138 -1.93 0.96 16.22
CA ALA A 138 -3.05 1.06 15.29
C ALA A 138 -2.63 1.74 13.98
N PRO A 139 -3.31 1.46 12.84
CA PRO A 139 -3.17 2.28 11.65
C PRO A 139 -3.68 3.70 11.91
N LEU A 140 -3.13 4.69 11.21
CA LEU A 140 -3.65 6.08 11.22
C LEU A 140 -5.12 6.11 10.77
N THR A 141 -5.44 5.31 9.78
CA THR A 141 -6.79 5.12 9.26
C THR A 141 -6.89 3.84 8.46
N THR A 142 -8.10 3.30 8.36
CA THR A 142 -8.48 2.25 7.41
C THR A 142 -9.53 2.85 6.46
N PHE A 143 -9.34 2.70 5.15
CA PHE A 143 -10.16 3.36 4.14
C PHE A 143 -10.45 2.46 2.93
N ASN A 144 -11.52 2.77 2.22
CA ASN A 144 -11.81 2.16 0.93
C ASN A 144 -10.90 2.74 -0.15
N LEU A 145 -10.27 1.87 -0.93
CA LEU A 145 -9.50 2.27 -2.11
C LEU A 145 -10.41 3.03 -3.09
N GLY A 146 -9.94 4.18 -3.55
CA GLY A 146 -10.69 5.02 -4.48
C GLY A 146 -11.03 4.30 -5.79
N GLY A 147 -12.06 4.78 -6.49
CA GLY A 147 -12.59 4.15 -7.70
C GLY A 147 -11.55 3.91 -8.78
N VAL A 148 -10.58 4.82 -8.95
CA VAL A 148 -9.51 4.68 -9.94
C VAL A 148 -8.55 3.54 -9.57
N VAL A 149 -8.18 3.40 -8.29
CA VAL A 149 -7.35 2.27 -7.83
C VAL A 149 -8.11 0.97 -8.02
N SER A 150 -9.34 0.90 -7.51
CA SER A 150 -10.17 -0.29 -7.59
C SER A 150 -10.48 -0.73 -9.03
N ALA A 151 -10.67 0.23 -9.94
CA ALA A 151 -10.86 -0.05 -11.37
C ALA A 151 -9.61 -0.71 -12.01
N ASN A 152 -8.42 -0.43 -11.48
CA ASN A 152 -7.18 -1.00 -11.97
C ASN A 152 -6.77 -2.29 -11.25
N THR A 153 -6.97 -2.38 -9.94
CA THR A 153 -6.54 -3.51 -9.11
C THR A 153 -7.60 -4.60 -8.99
N GLY A 154 -8.88 -4.24 -9.13
CA GLY A 154 -10.00 -5.15 -8.95
C GLY A 154 -10.60 -5.10 -7.55
N PRO A 155 -11.69 -5.88 -7.32
CA PRO A 155 -12.47 -5.82 -6.11
C PRO A 155 -11.81 -6.49 -4.90
N ASP A 156 -10.81 -7.33 -5.11
CA ASP A 156 -10.23 -8.17 -4.06
C ASP A 156 -8.79 -7.74 -3.76
N THR A 157 -8.62 -6.49 -3.26
CA THR A 157 -7.28 -5.91 -3.04
C THR A 157 -7.14 -5.30 -1.65
N LEU A 158 -6.04 -5.62 -1.00
CA LEU A 158 -5.53 -4.97 0.20
C LEU A 158 -4.37 -4.05 -0.13
N ALA A 159 -4.19 -2.99 0.66
CA ALA A 159 -3.08 -2.08 0.57
C ALA A 159 -2.53 -1.73 1.96
N LEU A 160 -1.21 -1.60 2.06
CA LEU A 160 -0.50 -0.93 3.16
C LEU A 160 0.22 0.28 2.58
N VAL A 161 0.00 1.45 3.18
CA VAL A 161 0.66 2.71 2.83
C VAL A 161 1.44 3.20 4.03
N TYR A 162 2.72 3.48 3.85
CA TYR A 162 3.61 3.88 4.95
C TYR A 162 4.79 4.73 4.42
N VAL A 163 5.51 5.36 5.32
CA VAL A 163 6.79 6.00 5.02
C VAL A 163 7.90 5.02 5.37
N GLY A 164 8.67 4.64 4.38
CA GLY A 164 9.79 3.70 4.50
C GLY A 164 11.16 4.38 4.44
N LYS A 165 12.18 3.60 4.09
CA LYS A 165 13.50 4.11 3.76
C LYS A 165 13.48 4.85 2.41
N PRO A 166 14.42 5.76 2.15
CA PRO A 166 14.62 6.27 0.79
C PRO A 166 14.74 5.12 -0.21
N ARG A 167 14.18 5.31 -1.39
CA ARG A 167 14.32 4.33 -2.48
C ARG A 167 15.72 4.48 -3.09
N ASP A 168 16.42 3.36 -3.21
CA ASP A 168 17.68 3.28 -3.98
C ASP A 168 17.39 3.32 -5.49
#